data_b0f6d220a6c6540d66f1b3fc05450134
#
_entry.id   b0f6d220a6c6540d66f1b3fc05450134
#
_cell.length_a   1.000
_cell.length_b   1.000
_cell.length_c   1.000
_cell.angle_alpha   90.00
_cell.angle_beta   90.00
_cell.angle_gamma   90.00
#
_symmetry.space_group_name_H-M   'P 1'
#
loop_
_entity.id
_entity.type
_entity.pdbx_description
1 polymer ?
#
loop_
_entity_poly.entity_id
_entity_poly.type
_entity_poly.pdbx_seq_one_letter_code
_entity_poly.pdbx_strand_id
1 'polypeptide(L)'
;MKNKKKFQNKKREYLKWTLILFVLSFLLSATLNYISSCVSERLPIITSFTLLFCIMLLGIIFDIIGIATTAADEVPFHAMAAKKVKGAKASVWLIKNASKVSSICNDVIGDICGILSGALSASIVFYITKNSKANPILLSILLTAMVAAITISGKSIGKYFAVHKSNEIVKICGKIIGIFLKM
;
A
#
# COMPACT_ATOMS: atom_id res chain seq x y z
N MET A 1 22.04 -10.11 33.21
CA MET A 1 21.34 -11.22 32.56
C MET A 1 19.93 -10.87 32.05
N LYS A 2 19.08 -10.12 32.78
CA LYS A 2 17.72 -9.71 32.33
C LYS A 2 17.67 -8.93 31.01
N ASN A 3 18.62 -8.02 30.75
CA ASN A 3 18.63 -7.20 29.51
C ASN A 3 18.95 -8.03 28.26
N LYS A 4 19.82 -9.04 28.32
CA LYS A 4 20.11 -9.93 27.20
C LYS A 4 18.88 -10.77 26.79
N LYS A 5 18.13 -11.30 27.77
CA LYS A 5 16.90 -12.07 27.50
C LYS A 5 15.82 -11.20 26.87
N LYS A 6 15.65 -9.93 27.34
CA LYS A 6 14.68 -8.98 26.78
C LYS A 6 15.02 -8.60 25.34
N PHE A 7 16.30 -8.45 25.02
CA PHE A 7 16.79 -8.15 23.68
C PHE A 7 16.60 -9.35 22.72
N GLN A 8 16.88 -10.57 23.19
CA GLN A 8 16.67 -11.78 22.41
C GLN A 8 15.18 -12.05 22.13
N ASN A 9 14.29 -11.82 23.09
CA ASN A 9 12.85 -11.95 22.87
C ASN A 9 12.34 -10.94 21.84
N LYS A 10 12.79 -9.68 21.93
CA LYS A 10 12.44 -8.64 20.95
C LYS A 10 12.91 -8.99 19.53
N LYS A 11 14.15 -9.50 19.40
CA LYS A 11 14.70 -9.97 18.11
C LYS A 11 13.89 -11.14 17.53
N ARG A 12 13.44 -12.08 18.38
CA ARG A 12 12.61 -13.22 17.98
C ARG A 12 11.22 -12.78 17.53
N GLU A 13 10.63 -11.78 18.15
CA GLU A 13 9.36 -11.19 17.71
C GLU A 13 9.47 -10.49 16.37
N TYR A 14 10.56 -9.72 16.15
CA TYR A 14 10.83 -9.10 14.85
C TYR A 14 11.02 -10.14 13.74
N LEU A 15 11.79 -11.21 13.99
CA LEU A 15 11.98 -12.29 13.02
C LEU A 15 10.65 -12.99 12.67
N LYS A 16 9.81 -13.26 13.66
CA LYS A 16 8.48 -13.84 13.41
C LYS A 16 7.62 -12.92 12.58
N TRP A 17 7.62 -11.62 12.90
CA TRP A 17 6.88 -10.61 12.13
C TRP A 17 7.36 -10.54 10.68
N THR A 18 8.67 -10.50 10.45
CA THR A 18 9.27 -10.50 9.12
C THR A 18 8.88 -11.75 8.31
N LEU A 19 8.88 -12.91 8.96
CA LEU A 19 8.49 -14.16 8.29
C LEU A 19 6.99 -14.17 7.93
N ILE A 20 6.13 -13.65 8.79
CA ILE A 20 4.70 -13.47 8.50
C ILE A 20 4.52 -12.53 7.31
N LEU A 21 5.22 -11.40 7.28
CA LEU A 21 5.17 -10.45 6.16
C LEU A 21 5.64 -11.11 4.86
N PHE A 22 6.72 -11.89 4.90
CA PHE A 22 7.24 -12.62 3.73
C PHE A 22 6.20 -13.58 3.15
N VAL A 23 5.61 -14.44 4.00
CA VAL A 23 4.59 -15.40 3.56
C VAL A 23 3.35 -14.70 3.05
N LEU A 24 2.88 -13.67 3.76
CA LEU A 24 1.71 -12.88 3.38
C LEU A 24 1.92 -12.18 2.03
N SER A 25 3.07 -11.50 1.85
CA SER A 25 3.40 -10.82 0.60
C SER A 25 3.53 -11.79 -0.56
N PHE A 26 4.18 -12.94 -0.34
CA PHE A 26 4.31 -13.99 -1.37
C PHE A 26 2.94 -14.50 -1.84
N LEU A 27 2.08 -14.89 -0.90
CA LEU A 27 0.75 -15.41 -1.24
C LEU A 27 -0.13 -14.36 -1.92
N LEU A 28 -0.17 -13.13 -1.39
CA LEU A 28 -0.93 -12.03 -1.99
C LEU A 28 -0.40 -11.69 -3.38
N SER A 29 0.91 -11.53 -3.54
CA SER A 29 1.51 -11.23 -4.82
C SER A 29 1.25 -12.33 -5.85
N ALA A 30 1.42 -13.59 -5.48
CA ALA A 30 1.18 -14.72 -6.38
C ALA A 30 -0.29 -14.78 -6.84
N THR A 31 -1.23 -14.68 -5.90
CA THR A 31 -2.67 -14.74 -6.22
C THR A 31 -3.12 -13.55 -7.07
N LEU A 32 -2.72 -12.34 -6.72
CA LEU A 32 -3.09 -11.14 -7.45
C LEU A 32 -2.45 -11.08 -8.85
N ASN A 33 -1.19 -11.51 -9.00
CA ASN A 33 -0.56 -11.62 -10.32
C ASN A 33 -1.24 -12.67 -11.18
N TYR A 34 -1.61 -13.82 -10.62
CA TYR A 34 -2.35 -14.85 -11.36
C TYR A 34 -3.70 -14.31 -11.86
N ILE A 35 -4.47 -13.67 -10.99
CA ILE A 35 -5.76 -13.04 -11.35
C ILE A 35 -5.55 -11.97 -12.41
N SER A 36 -4.56 -11.09 -12.22
CA SER A 36 -4.23 -10.01 -13.17
C SER A 36 -3.90 -10.56 -14.54
N SER A 37 -3.09 -11.62 -14.63
CA SER A 37 -2.72 -12.24 -15.91
C SER A 37 -3.93 -12.85 -16.62
N CYS A 38 -4.76 -13.61 -15.91
CA CYS A 38 -5.96 -14.20 -16.47
C CYS A 38 -6.99 -13.16 -16.97
N VAL A 39 -7.06 -12.02 -16.31
CA VAL A 39 -7.99 -10.94 -16.65
C VAL A 39 -7.44 -10.09 -17.78
N SER A 40 -6.15 -9.75 -17.76
CA SER A 40 -5.52 -8.86 -18.74
C SER A 40 -5.56 -9.39 -20.18
N GLU A 41 -5.50 -10.72 -20.36
CA GLU A 41 -5.57 -11.32 -21.71
C GLU A 41 -6.93 -11.13 -22.40
N ARG A 42 -7.99 -10.87 -21.63
CA ARG A 42 -9.37 -10.76 -22.12
C ARG A 42 -9.90 -9.34 -22.16
N LEU A 43 -9.18 -8.38 -21.56
CA LEU A 43 -9.66 -7.00 -21.44
C LEU A 43 -9.35 -6.15 -22.67
N PRO A 44 -10.30 -5.27 -23.07
CA PRO A 44 -10.01 -4.19 -24.01
C PRO A 44 -8.88 -3.29 -23.47
N ILE A 45 -8.10 -2.71 -24.35
CA ILE A 45 -6.94 -1.88 -24.01
C ILE A 45 -7.30 -0.71 -23.06
N ILE A 46 -8.46 -0.08 -23.27
CA ILE A 46 -8.95 1.04 -22.44
C ILE A 46 -9.17 0.57 -21.01
N THR A 47 -9.76 -0.60 -20.81
CA THR A 47 -10.01 -1.18 -19.48
C THR A 47 -8.68 -1.53 -18.79
N SER A 48 -7.69 -2.00 -19.52
CA SER A 48 -6.35 -2.30 -18.98
C SER A 48 -5.64 -1.03 -18.50
N PHE A 49 -5.72 0.08 -19.22
CA PHE A 49 -5.19 1.38 -18.77
C PHE A 49 -5.94 1.91 -17.54
N THR A 50 -7.27 1.79 -17.51
CA THR A 50 -8.06 2.21 -16.34
C THR A 50 -7.70 1.39 -15.10
N LEU A 51 -7.56 0.07 -15.25
CA LEU A 51 -7.15 -0.82 -14.16
C LEU A 51 -5.75 -0.49 -13.66
N LEU A 52 -4.81 -0.27 -14.57
CA LEU A 52 -3.45 0.17 -14.24
C LEU A 52 -3.47 1.45 -13.39
N PHE A 53 -4.21 2.45 -13.82
CA PHE A 53 -4.33 3.72 -13.12
C PHE A 53 -4.97 3.55 -11.73
N CYS A 54 -6.03 2.75 -11.60
CA CYS A 54 -6.66 2.45 -10.32
C CYS A 54 -5.71 1.75 -9.34
N ILE A 55 -4.92 0.78 -9.81
CA ILE A 55 -3.95 0.07 -8.96
C ILE A 55 -2.84 1.02 -8.51
N MET A 56 -2.35 1.90 -9.39
CA MET A 56 -1.36 2.92 -9.01
C MET A 56 -1.91 3.86 -7.93
N LEU A 57 -3.14 4.35 -8.08
CA LEU A 57 -3.79 5.20 -7.09
C LEU A 57 -3.97 4.48 -5.74
N LEU A 58 -4.39 3.23 -5.76
CA LEU A 58 -4.48 2.42 -4.53
C LEU A 58 -3.14 2.32 -3.82
N GLY A 59 -2.06 2.03 -4.54
CA GLY A 59 -0.72 1.98 -3.97
C GLY A 59 -0.30 3.31 -3.32
N ILE A 60 -0.59 4.44 -3.97
CA ILE A 60 -0.30 5.78 -3.43
C ILE A 60 -1.14 6.06 -2.17
N ILE A 61 -2.43 5.72 -2.16
CA ILE A 61 -3.32 5.93 -1.01
C ILE A 61 -2.85 5.12 0.20
N PHE A 62 -2.51 3.86 0.02
CA PHE A 62 -2.01 3.04 1.12
C PHE A 62 -0.67 3.53 1.65
N ASP A 63 0.22 4.02 0.78
CA ASP A 63 1.48 4.66 1.18
C ASP A 63 1.23 5.90 2.06
N ILE A 64 0.27 6.75 1.67
CA ILE A 64 -0.15 7.92 2.46
C ILE A 64 -0.67 7.50 3.84
N ILE A 65 -1.51 6.47 3.91
CA ILE A 65 -2.06 5.95 5.18
C ILE A 65 -0.95 5.42 6.09
N GLY A 66 -0.03 4.64 5.54
CA GLY A 66 1.09 4.09 6.28
C GLY A 66 1.99 5.18 6.88
N ILE A 67 2.34 6.20 6.10
CA ILE A 67 3.14 7.33 6.54
C ILE A 67 2.38 8.18 7.56
N ALA A 68 1.11 8.50 7.30
CA ALA A 68 0.28 9.29 8.22
C ALA A 68 0.16 8.63 9.59
N THR A 69 0.03 7.30 9.63
CA THR A 69 -0.06 6.55 10.90
C THR A 69 1.22 6.65 11.74
N THR A 70 2.39 6.75 11.10
CA THR A 70 3.66 6.93 11.81
C THR A 70 3.94 8.36 12.22
N ALA A 71 3.35 9.34 11.52
CA ALA A 71 3.55 10.77 11.75
C ALA A 71 2.47 11.39 12.67
N ALA A 72 1.39 10.67 12.97
CA ALA A 72 0.28 11.20 13.75
C ALA A 72 0.62 11.28 15.24
N ASP A 73 0.10 12.33 15.91
CA ASP A 73 0.19 12.53 17.35
C ASP A 73 -0.93 11.73 18.06
N GLU A 74 -0.56 10.97 19.11
CA GLU A 74 -1.48 10.13 19.87
C GLU A 74 -2.39 10.93 20.80
N VAL A 75 -1.92 12.08 21.32
CA VAL A 75 -2.59 12.87 22.38
C VAL A 75 -4.02 13.30 21.99
N PRO A 76 -4.28 13.89 20.80
CA PRO A 76 -5.63 14.29 20.41
C PRO A 76 -6.62 13.12 20.35
N PHE A 77 -6.15 11.94 19.97
CA PHE A 77 -7.01 10.76 19.83
C PHE A 77 -7.40 10.16 21.17
N HIS A 78 -6.56 10.27 22.20
CA HIS A 78 -6.94 9.90 23.57
C HIS A 78 -8.05 10.80 24.10
N ALA A 79 -7.96 12.11 23.88
CA ALA A 79 -9.01 13.05 24.27
C ALA A 79 -10.33 12.77 23.53
N MET A 80 -10.27 12.46 22.22
CA MET A 80 -11.45 12.07 21.45
C MET A 80 -12.05 10.73 21.91
N ALA A 81 -11.21 9.76 22.29
CA ALA A 81 -11.65 8.48 22.80
C ALA A 81 -12.36 8.61 24.15
N ALA A 82 -11.86 9.47 25.05
CA ALA A 82 -12.52 9.80 26.32
C ALA A 82 -13.92 10.42 26.10
N LYS A 83 -14.08 11.23 25.04
CA LYS A 83 -15.38 11.81 24.63
C LYS A 83 -16.24 10.85 23.81
N LYS A 84 -15.86 9.58 23.68
CA LYS A 84 -16.57 8.54 22.92
C LYS A 84 -16.82 8.90 21.45
N VAL A 85 -15.92 9.67 20.83
CA VAL A 85 -16.02 10.01 19.41
C VAL A 85 -15.84 8.75 18.55
N LYS A 86 -16.73 8.54 17.58
CA LYS A 86 -16.69 7.36 16.70
C LYS A 86 -15.35 7.23 15.97
N GLY A 87 -14.73 6.05 16.05
CA GLY A 87 -13.45 5.74 15.41
C GLY A 87 -12.22 6.18 16.22
N ALA A 88 -12.36 6.95 17.32
CA ALA A 88 -11.21 7.41 18.09
C ALA A 88 -10.40 6.27 18.72
N LYS A 89 -11.06 5.22 19.21
CA LYS A 89 -10.39 4.02 19.74
C LYS A 89 -9.58 3.30 18.67
N ALA A 90 -10.14 3.18 17.46
CA ALA A 90 -9.45 2.57 16.32
C ALA A 90 -8.25 3.43 15.89
N SER A 91 -8.37 4.76 15.89
CA SER A 91 -7.25 5.67 15.62
C SER A 91 -6.11 5.50 16.64
N VAL A 92 -6.42 5.40 17.94
CA VAL A 92 -5.41 5.12 18.98
C VAL A 92 -4.75 3.77 18.72
N TRP A 93 -5.51 2.76 18.34
CA TRP A 93 -4.96 1.43 18.02
C TRP A 93 -4.02 1.48 16.82
N LEU A 94 -4.39 2.22 15.76
CA LEU A 94 -3.55 2.42 14.58
C LEU A 94 -2.21 3.04 14.96
N ILE A 95 -2.21 4.14 15.72
CA ILE A 95 -0.99 4.84 16.12
C ILE A 95 -0.12 3.97 17.04
N LYS A 96 -0.72 3.26 18.00
CA LYS A 96 0.02 2.31 18.88
C LYS A 96 0.68 1.17 18.11
N ASN A 97 0.11 0.78 16.97
CA ASN A 97 0.64 -0.24 16.09
C ASN A 97 1.26 0.35 14.80
N ALA A 98 1.65 1.63 14.81
CA ALA A 98 2.08 2.38 13.63
C ALA A 98 3.12 1.63 12.79
N SER A 99 4.15 1.05 13.40
CA SER A 99 5.18 0.29 12.68
C SER A 99 4.60 -0.89 11.89
N LYS A 100 3.66 -1.64 12.47
CA LYS A 100 3.03 -2.80 11.79
C LYS A 100 2.08 -2.34 10.70
N VAL A 101 1.28 -1.30 10.98
CA VAL A 101 0.34 -0.73 9.99
C VAL A 101 1.09 -0.16 8.81
N SER A 102 2.16 0.61 9.06
CA SER A 102 3.01 1.17 8.01
C SER A 102 3.65 0.09 7.15
N SER A 103 4.22 -0.97 7.77
CA SER A 103 4.78 -2.09 7.00
C SER A 103 3.74 -2.79 6.12
N ILE A 104 2.52 -3.01 6.61
CA ILE A 104 1.47 -3.61 5.78
C ILE A 104 1.06 -2.68 4.64
N CYS A 105 0.86 -1.39 4.93
CA CYS A 105 0.39 -0.44 3.93
C CYS A 105 1.45 -0.13 2.87
N ASN A 106 2.69 0.15 3.28
CA ASN A 106 3.75 0.58 2.38
C ASN A 106 4.45 -0.62 1.73
N ASP A 107 4.95 -1.56 2.57
CA ASP A 107 5.81 -2.63 2.09
C ASP A 107 4.99 -3.75 1.43
N VAL A 108 3.84 -4.15 2.01
CA VAL A 108 3.03 -5.23 1.43
C VAL A 108 2.12 -4.71 0.32
N ILE A 109 1.19 -3.80 0.64
CA ILE A 109 0.18 -3.36 -0.34
C ILE A 109 0.81 -2.46 -1.39
N GLY A 110 1.67 -1.52 -0.99
CA GLY A 110 2.33 -0.58 -1.89
C GLY A 110 3.23 -1.28 -2.91
N ASP A 111 4.02 -2.27 -2.49
CA ASP A 111 4.91 -3.02 -3.38
C ASP A 111 4.13 -3.97 -4.29
N ILE A 112 3.09 -4.64 -3.78
CA ILE A 112 2.22 -5.48 -4.61
C ILE A 112 1.54 -4.65 -5.70
N CYS A 113 1.04 -3.45 -5.38
CA CYS A 113 0.48 -2.53 -6.38
C CYS A 113 1.52 -2.16 -7.44
N GLY A 114 2.79 -1.95 -7.05
CA GLY A 114 3.90 -1.70 -7.98
C GLY A 114 4.16 -2.86 -8.93
N ILE A 115 4.23 -4.09 -8.40
CA ILE A 115 4.44 -5.32 -9.19
C ILE A 115 3.27 -5.54 -10.17
N LEU A 116 2.02 -5.37 -9.72
CA LEU A 116 0.83 -5.50 -10.56
C LEU A 116 0.81 -4.45 -11.67
N SER A 117 1.18 -3.21 -11.37
CA SER A 117 1.29 -2.14 -12.37
C SER A 117 2.32 -2.46 -13.44
N GLY A 118 3.46 -3.06 -13.05
CA GLY A 118 4.47 -3.55 -13.98
C GLY A 118 3.95 -4.67 -14.88
N ALA A 119 3.27 -5.67 -14.33
CA ALA A 119 2.68 -6.78 -15.07
C ALA A 119 1.61 -6.32 -16.07
N LEU A 120 0.72 -5.41 -15.64
CA LEU A 120 -0.28 -4.80 -16.53
C LEU A 120 0.36 -3.97 -17.64
N SER A 121 1.42 -3.22 -17.35
CA SER A 121 2.17 -2.47 -18.35
C SER A 121 2.74 -3.40 -19.44
N ALA A 122 3.31 -4.53 -19.05
CA ALA A 122 3.82 -5.53 -19.98
C ALA A 122 2.70 -6.11 -20.87
N SER A 123 1.55 -6.42 -20.29
CA SER A 123 0.36 -6.90 -21.03
C SER A 123 -0.15 -5.87 -22.03
N ILE A 124 -0.19 -4.60 -21.65
CA ILE A 124 -0.58 -3.48 -22.55
C ILE A 124 0.39 -3.37 -23.73
N VAL A 125 1.70 -3.43 -23.45
CA VAL A 125 2.73 -3.41 -24.49
C VAL A 125 2.55 -4.57 -25.47
N PHE A 126 2.36 -5.78 -24.96
CA PHE A 126 2.13 -6.96 -25.77
C PHE A 126 0.91 -6.80 -26.69
N TYR A 127 -0.20 -6.29 -26.17
CA TYR A 127 -1.42 -6.05 -26.95
C TYR A 127 -1.21 -5.02 -28.06
N ILE A 128 -0.54 -3.90 -27.77
CA ILE A 128 -0.27 -2.85 -28.76
C ILE A 128 0.66 -3.36 -29.86
N THR A 129 1.72 -4.07 -29.50
CA THR A 129 2.73 -4.53 -30.45
C THR A 129 2.21 -5.65 -31.35
N LYS A 130 1.28 -6.47 -30.85
CA LYS A 130 0.60 -7.48 -31.67
C LYS A 130 -0.22 -6.86 -32.81
N ASN A 131 -0.75 -5.66 -32.60
CA ASN A 131 -1.65 -4.98 -33.53
C ASN A 131 -1.00 -3.79 -34.29
N SER A 132 0.29 -3.54 -34.06
CA SER A 132 1.02 -2.42 -34.66
C SER A 132 2.46 -2.82 -35.00
N LYS A 133 3.11 -2.05 -35.89
CA LYS A 133 4.54 -2.21 -36.21
C LYS A 133 5.47 -1.50 -35.19
N ALA A 134 4.98 -1.15 -34.03
CA ALA A 134 5.77 -0.47 -33.02
C ALA A 134 6.86 -1.39 -32.46
N ASN A 135 8.03 -0.80 -32.12
CA ASN A 135 9.12 -1.55 -31.51
C ASN A 135 8.74 -1.92 -30.05
N PRO A 136 8.62 -3.23 -29.72
CA PRO A 136 8.17 -3.67 -28.40
C PRO A 136 9.08 -3.19 -27.27
N ILE A 137 10.39 -3.16 -27.51
CA ILE A 137 11.39 -2.77 -26.50
C ILE A 137 11.24 -1.29 -26.14
N LEU A 138 11.16 -0.43 -27.15
CA LEU A 138 11.00 1.01 -26.93
C LEU A 138 9.69 1.33 -26.23
N LEU A 139 8.60 0.71 -26.64
CA LEU A 139 7.28 0.91 -26.04
C LEU A 139 7.25 0.45 -24.57
N SER A 140 7.88 -0.70 -24.28
CA SER A 140 8.01 -1.22 -22.92
C SER A 140 8.77 -0.26 -22.01
N ILE A 141 9.93 0.24 -22.46
CA ILE A 141 10.74 1.19 -21.71
C ILE A 141 9.96 2.48 -21.44
N LEU A 142 9.31 3.04 -22.44
CA LEU A 142 8.54 4.28 -22.29
C LEU A 142 7.37 4.11 -21.33
N LEU A 143 6.57 3.05 -21.48
CA LEU A 143 5.40 2.83 -20.64
C LEU A 143 5.79 2.56 -19.18
N THR A 144 6.77 1.69 -18.94
CA THR A 144 7.22 1.40 -17.58
C THR A 144 7.88 2.60 -16.92
N ALA A 145 8.65 3.41 -17.66
CA ALA A 145 9.22 4.64 -17.14
C ALA A 145 8.14 5.68 -16.78
N MET A 146 7.08 5.84 -17.59
CA MET A 146 5.94 6.70 -17.28
C MET A 146 5.22 6.23 -16.02
N VAL A 147 4.91 4.95 -15.91
CA VAL A 147 4.25 4.35 -14.73
C VAL A 147 5.09 4.59 -13.47
N ALA A 148 6.40 4.34 -13.54
CA ALA A 148 7.31 4.58 -12.44
C ALA A 148 7.36 6.06 -12.03
N ALA A 149 7.49 6.96 -13.02
CA ALA A 149 7.53 8.40 -12.77
C ALA A 149 6.25 8.91 -12.09
N ILE A 150 5.07 8.52 -12.59
CA ILE A 150 3.78 8.92 -12.02
C ILE A 150 3.62 8.37 -10.60
N THR A 151 3.98 7.10 -10.39
CA THR A 151 3.86 6.45 -9.07
C THR A 151 4.79 7.10 -8.05
N ILE A 152 6.06 7.32 -8.39
CA ILE A 152 7.04 7.94 -7.49
C ILE A 152 6.66 9.39 -7.18
N SER A 153 6.27 10.16 -8.19
CA SER A 153 5.83 11.55 -8.01
C SER A 153 4.57 11.62 -7.15
N GLY A 154 3.60 10.74 -7.40
CA GLY A 154 2.37 10.64 -6.61
C GLY A 154 2.64 10.30 -5.14
N LYS A 155 3.52 9.31 -4.88
CA LYS A 155 3.97 8.97 -3.52
C LYS A 155 4.70 10.14 -2.86
N SER A 156 5.56 10.85 -3.59
CA SER A 156 6.29 12.01 -3.06
C SER A 156 5.34 13.14 -2.61
N ILE A 157 4.38 13.50 -3.45
CA ILE A 157 3.34 14.48 -3.12
C ILE A 157 2.49 13.96 -1.95
N GLY A 158 2.07 12.71 -2.02
CA GLY A 158 1.29 12.04 -0.98
C GLY A 158 1.98 12.06 0.39
N LYS A 159 3.29 11.84 0.43
CA LYS A 159 4.09 11.89 1.65
C LYS A 159 4.05 13.27 2.31
N TYR A 160 4.12 14.34 1.54
CA TYR A 160 3.97 15.70 2.07
C TYR A 160 2.63 15.88 2.78
N PHE A 161 1.52 15.49 2.14
CA PHE A 161 0.19 15.55 2.76
C PHE A 161 0.05 14.60 3.96
N ALA A 162 0.61 13.40 3.88
CA ALA A 162 0.57 12.40 4.95
C ALA A 162 1.20 12.93 6.25
N VAL A 163 2.31 13.65 6.15
CA VAL A 163 2.99 14.24 7.32
C VAL A 163 2.23 15.45 7.85
N HIS A 164 1.82 16.39 6.98
CA HIS A 164 1.19 17.64 7.42
C HIS A 164 -0.25 17.47 7.91
N LYS A 165 -0.98 16.47 7.38
CA LYS A 165 -2.38 16.18 7.73
C LYS A 165 -2.55 14.79 8.39
N SER A 166 -1.50 14.31 9.04
CA SER A 166 -1.47 12.96 9.64
C SER A 166 -2.65 12.67 10.54
N ASN A 167 -3.00 13.59 11.44
CA ASN A 167 -4.11 13.44 12.37
C ASN A 167 -5.48 13.36 11.66
N GLU A 168 -5.69 14.13 10.59
CA GLU A 168 -6.94 14.10 9.81
C GLU A 168 -7.08 12.74 9.10
N ILE A 169 -6.00 12.28 8.46
CA ILE A 169 -5.97 11.02 7.71
C ILE A 169 -6.21 9.84 8.67
N VAL A 170 -5.50 9.79 9.80
CA VAL A 170 -5.69 8.73 10.80
C VAL A 170 -7.09 8.75 11.42
N LYS A 171 -7.70 9.93 11.60
CA LYS A 171 -9.09 10.06 12.04
C LYS A 171 -10.08 9.45 11.04
N ILE A 172 -9.87 9.69 9.74
CA ILE A 172 -10.71 9.09 8.67
C ILE A 172 -10.53 7.58 8.66
N CYS A 173 -9.29 7.09 8.66
CA CYS A 173 -8.99 5.66 8.70
C CYS A 173 -9.58 4.99 9.94
N GLY A 174 -9.46 5.63 11.11
CA GLY A 174 -10.02 5.14 12.35
C GLY A 174 -11.55 5.07 12.34
N LYS A 175 -12.23 6.00 11.64
CA LYS A 175 -13.70 5.91 11.46
C LYS A 175 -14.08 4.71 10.59
N ILE A 176 -13.37 4.49 9.48
CA ILE A 176 -13.63 3.37 8.56
C ILE A 176 -13.40 2.04 9.30
N ILE A 177 -12.24 1.89 9.94
CA ILE A 177 -11.89 0.67 10.69
C ILE A 177 -12.83 0.45 11.87
N GLY A 178 -13.23 1.53 12.56
CA GLY A 178 -14.17 1.47 13.68
C GLY A 178 -15.55 0.94 13.31
N ILE A 179 -16.00 1.16 12.06
CA ILE A 179 -17.23 0.58 11.52
C ILE A 179 -17.11 -0.94 11.36
N PHE A 180 -15.95 -1.41 10.84
CA PHE A 180 -15.72 -2.84 10.60
C PHE A 180 -15.44 -3.62 11.90
N LEU A 181 -14.74 -3.03 12.86
CA LEU A 181 -14.35 -3.69 14.11
C LEU A 181 -15.34 -3.50 15.26
N LYS A 182 -16.49 -2.80 15.04
CA LYS A 182 -17.48 -2.47 16.10
C LYS A 182 -16.84 -1.88 17.37
N MET A 183 -15.77 -1.10 17.24
CA MET A 183 -15.04 -0.45 18.34
C MET A 183 -15.59 0.94 18.68
#